data_26ac9125f65561b85f95b2062e5b156f
#
_entry.id   26ac9125f65561b85f95b2062e5b156f
#
_cell.length_a   1.000
_cell.length_b   1.000
_cell.length_c   1.000
_cell.angle_alpha   90.00
_cell.angle_beta   90.00
_cell.angle_gamma   90.00
#
_symmetry.space_group_name_H-M   'P 1'
#
loop_
_entity.id
_entity.type
_entity.pdbx_description
1 polymer ?
#
loop_
_entity_poly.entity_id
_entity_poly.type
_entity_poly.pdbx_seq_one_letter_code
_entity_poly.pdbx_strand_id
1 'polypeptide(L)'
;MKRTFSLLLALMTLTLASSSCSFFRSAGMQSRRHVLPDQRISIEEVYSSRDHLGIYGRLYRPVGVKGRLPLVILSHGFGVTHRDGEGYAELLTRMGYLCYTFDFNGGGRESLSAGATTDMSVLTEQADLNAIIDQLKRRSDVAPRHITLLGLSQGGLVSALTAASRPDDIASLILIYPAFSIPEMARKQWGEYSKIPQVNTFWGMRLGEKYYKDVWNIDPYAVIGRFQGPVLILHGDRDRIVEQSVSDRAATIYKNAEYHVIPGGEHGFSGEAFQQVKRYIQTFMKR
;
A
#
# COMPACT_ATOMS: atom_id res chain seq x y z
N MET A 1 -73.89 18.06 33.20
CA MET A 1 -74.29 17.73 31.82
C MET A 1 -72.99 17.27 31.14
N LYS A 2 -72.73 15.92 31.05
CA LYS A 2 -72.88 15.06 29.90
C LYS A 2 -72.30 15.66 28.63
N ARG A 3 -71.10 15.14 28.12
CA ARG A 3 -71.05 14.04 27.17
C ARG A 3 -69.63 13.56 26.95
N THR A 4 -69.46 12.31 27.14
CA THR A 4 -68.46 11.34 26.64
C THR A 4 -68.30 11.40 25.13
N PHE A 5 -67.03 11.22 24.65
CA PHE A 5 -66.72 10.49 23.39
C PHE A 5 -65.27 10.04 23.51
N SER A 6 -65.03 8.88 23.76
CA SER A 6 -64.78 7.65 23.00
C SER A 6 -63.43 7.63 22.31
N LEU A 7 -62.66 6.63 22.76
CA LEU A 7 -61.44 6.07 22.22
C LEU A 7 -61.48 5.83 20.71
N LEU A 8 -60.38 6.07 20.05
CA LEU A 8 -59.91 5.21 18.98
C LEU A 8 -58.37 5.13 19.07
N LEU A 9 -57.94 3.98 19.59
CA LEU A 9 -56.59 3.49 19.66
C LEU A 9 -56.21 3.00 18.21
N ALA A 10 -55.36 3.75 17.51
CA ALA A 10 -54.74 3.26 16.31
C ALA A 10 -53.32 2.81 16.68
N LEU A 11 -53.16 1.52 16.86
CA LEU A 11 -51.88 0.84 16.87
C LEU A 11 -51.25 1.00 15.48
N MET A 12 -50.31 1.91 15.34
CA MET A 12 -49.36 1.86 14.23
C MET A 12 -48.14 1.09 14.70
N THR A 13 -48.11 -0.19 14.35
CA THR A 13 -46.93 -1.03 14.45
C THR A 13 -45.82 -0.47 13.57
N LEU A 14 -44.80 0.07 14.24
CA LEU A 14 -43.56 0.52 13.63
C LEU A 14 -42.75 -0.73 13.22
N THR A 15 -42.93 -1.19 12.01
CA THR A 15 -41.98 -2.10 11.36
C THR A 15 -40.77 -1.26 10.92
N LEU A 16 -39.77 -1.16 11.78
CA LEU A 16 -38.44 -0.74 11.39
C LEU A 16 -37.87 -1.81 10.49
N ALA A 17 -38.02 -1.58 9.20
CA ALA A 17 -37.33 -2.34 8.19
C ALA A 17 -35.83 -2.09 8.30
N SER A 18 -35.14 -3.08 8.78
CA SER A 18 -33.73 -3.31 8.62
C SER A 18 -33.37 -3.39 7.13
N SER A 19 -33.12 -2.26 6.50
CA SER A 19 -32.75 -2.16 5.06
C SER A 19 -31.51 -1.30 4.89
N SER A 20 -30.40 -1.71 5.50
CA SER A 20 -29.10 -1.07 5.24
C SER A 20 -27.97 -2.05 5.02
N CYS A 21 -28.26 -3.32 4.79
CA CYS A 21 -27.23 -4.35 4.66
C CYS A 21 -27.30 -5.14 3.33
N SER A 22 -27.77 -4.55 2.24
CA SER A 22 -27.93 -5.27 0.97
C SER A 22 -27.47 -4.54 -0.29
N PHE A 23 -26.61 -3.50 -0.18
CA PHE A 23 -26.09 -2.82 -1.37
C PHE A 23 -24.74 -3.36 -1.89
N PHE A 24 -24.17 -4.38 -1.26
CA PHE A 24 -22.98 -5.10 -1.77
C PHE A 24 -23.31 -6.52 -2.25
N ARG A 25 -24.56 -6.81 -2.57
CA ARG A 25 -24.90 -8.06 -3.27
C ARG A 25 -24.95 -7.82 -4.78
N SER A 26 -23.91 -8.34 -5.45
CA SER A 26 -23.93 -8.87 -6.82
C SER A 26 -24.63 -8.01 -7.89
N ALA A 27 -24.19 -6.79 -8.14
CA ALA A 27 -23.89 -6.48 -9.53
C ALA A 27 -22.62 -7.27 -9.82
N GLY A 28 -22.68 -8.28 -10.68
CA GLY A 28 -21.50 -9.00 -11.11
C GLY A 28 -20.54 -8.01 -11.75
N MET A 29 -19.66 -7.45 -10.95
CA MET A 29 -18.53 -6.69 -11.44
C MET A 29 -17.64 -7.72 -12.11
N GLN A 30 -17.91 -7.96 -13.41
CA GLN A 30 -16.99 -8.69 -14.26
C GLN A 30 -15.67 -7.96 -14.13
N SER A 31 -14.68 -8.60 -13.49
CA SER A 31 -13.35 -8.07 -13.41
C SER A 31 -12.90 -7.76 -14.85
N ARG A 32 -12.62 -6.47 -15.11
CA ARG A 32 -12.16 -6.07 -16.43
C ARG A 32 -10.77 -6.63 -16.61
N ARG A 33 -10.68 -7.68 -17.40
CA ARG A 33 -9.41 -8.30 -17.76
C ARG A 33 -9.00 -7.83 -19.15
N HIS A 34 -7.78 -7.33 -19.27
CA HIS A 34 -7.19 -7.01 -20.56
C HIS A 34 -5.77 -7.59 -20.65
N VAL A 35 -5.28 -7.74 -21.85
CA VAL A 35 -3.92 -8.24 -22.13
C VAL A 35 -3.13 -7.10 -22.75
N LEU A 36 -1.88 -6.92 -22.32
CA LEU A 36 -1.00 -5.92 -22.90
C LEU A 36 -0.72 -6.22 -24.41
N PRO A 37 -0.38 -5.19 -25.20
CA PRO A 37 -0.19 -5.34 -26.65
C PRO A 37 0.80 -6.44 -27.07
N ASP A 38 1.82 -6.71 -26.25
CA ASP A 38 2.79 -7.80 -26.48
C ASP A 38 2.28 -9.20 -26.08
N GLN A 39 1.03 -9.31 -25.65
CA GLN A 39 0.32 -10.54 -25.26
C GLN A 39 0.99 -11.37 -24.15
N ARG A 40 1.95 -10.82 -23.42
CA ARG A 40 2.67 -11.55 -22.36
C ARG A 40 2.11 -11.34 -20.96
N ILE A 41 1.37 -10.27 -20.74
CA ILE A 41 0.81 -9.89 -19.44
C ILE A 41 -0.69 -9.68 -19.58
N SER A 42 -1.47 -10.35 -18.74
CA SER A 42 -2.87 -10.04 -18.51
C SER A 42 -3.02 -9.26 -17.21
N ILE A 43 -3.87 -8.23 -17.24
CA ILE A 43 -4.16 -7.37 -16.09
C ILE A 43 -5.64 -7.54 -15.74
N GLU A 44 -5.92 -7.78 -14.48
CA GLU A 44 -7.25 -7.94 -13.90
C GLU A 44 -7.47 -6.92 -12.80
N GLU A 45 -8.59 -6.21 -12.82
CA GLU A 45 -8.99 -5.37 -11.69
C GLU A 45 -9.44 -6.25 -10.53
N VAL A 46 -8.78 -6.12 -9.38
CA VAL A 46 -9.05 -6.92 -8.19
C VAL A 46 -9.27 -5.98 -7.01
N TYR A 47 -10.43 -6.08 -6.39
CA TYR A 47 -10.79 -5.28 -5.22
C TYR A 47 -10.52 -6.06 -3.94
N SER A 48 -9.86 -5.41 -3.00
CA SER A 48 -9.72 -5.83 -1.62
C SER A 48 -10.60 -4.96 -0.71
N SER A 49 -10.67 -5.26 0.57
CA SER A 49 -11.39 -4.40 1.51
C SER A 49 -10.77 -4.47 2.90
N ARG A 50 -10.83 -3.34 3.60
CA ARG A 50 -10.56 -3.20 5.03
C ARG A 50 -11.68 -2.40 5.68
N ASP A 51 -12.26 -2.93 6.75
CA ASP A 51 -13.31 -2.23 7.53
C ASP A 51 -14.43 -1.61 6.67
N HIS A 52 -14.90 -2.34 5.66
CA HIS A 52 -15.90 -1.91 4.67
C HIS A 52 -15.40 -0.87 3.65
N LEU A 53 -14.16 -0.42 3.72
CA LEU A 53 -13.54 0.45 2.73
C LEU A 53 -13.00 -0.41 1.59
N GLY A 54 -13.47 -0.16 0.37
CA GLY A 54 -12.99 -0.83 -0.83
C GLY A 54 -11.59 -0.35 -1.21
N ILE A 55 -10.70 -1.28 -1.53
CA ILE A 55 -9.34 -1.02 -1.99
C ILE A 55 -9.27 -1.48 -3.45
N TYR A 56 -9.07 -0.53 -4.37
CA TYR A 56 -8.85 -0.81 -5.78
C TYR A 56 -7.44 -1.31 -6.04
N GLY A 57 -7.29 -2.31 -6.92
CA GLY A 57 -5.98 -2.75 -7.37
C GLY A 57 -6.00 -3.46 -8.70
N ARG A 58 -4.83 -3.70 -9.23
CA ARG A 58 -4.59 -4.41 -10.50
C ARG A 58 -3.66 -5.59 -10.28
N LEU A 59 -4.11 -6.76 -10.68
CA LEU A 59 -3.32 -7.99 -10.67
C LEU A 59 -2.75 -8.26 -12.06
N TYR A 60 -1.46 -8.23 -12.16
CA TYR A 60 -0.68 -8.54 -13.35
C TYR A 60 -0.30 -10.02 -13.32
N ARG A 61 -0.59 -10.75 -14.39
CA ARG A 61 -0.32 -12.17 -14.50
C ARG A 61 0.38 -12.49 -15.81
N PRO A 62 1.43 -13.33 -15.82
CA PRO A 62 2.03 -13.83 -17.05
C PRO A 62 1.03 -14.71 -17.81
N VAL A 63 0.86 -14.45 -19.11
CA VAL A 63 -0.06 -15.20 -19.97
C VAL A 63 0.50 -16.61 -20.21
N GLY A 64 -0.38 -17.60 -20.16
CA GLY A 64 -0.03 -19.00 -20.42
C GLY A 64 0.62 -19.76 -19.26
N VAL A 65 0.97 -19.08 -18.17
CA VAL A 65 1.55 -19.73 -16.99
C VAL A 65 0.43 -20.23 -16.07
N LYS A 66 0.48 -21.54 -15.76
CA LYS A 66 -0.49 -22.22 -14.89
C LYS A 66 0.09 -22.47 -13.51
N GLY A 67 -0.81 -22.73 -12.54
CA GLY A 67 -0.44 -23.07 -11.17
C GLY A 67 -0.29 -21.85 -10.26
N ARG A 68 0.26 -22.09 -9.07
CA ARG A 68 0.53 -21.06 -8.05
C ARG A 68 1.83 -20.36 -8.38
N LEU A 69 1.78 -19.04 -8.40
CA LEU A 69 2.94 -18.19 -8.68
C LEU A 69 3.35 -17.41 -7.43
N PRO A 70 4.64 -17.07 -7.29
CA PRO A 70 5.08 -16.11 -6.28
C PRO A 70 4.43 -14.75 -6.55
N LEU A 71 4.13 -14.01 -5.48
CA LEU A 71 3.40 -12.75 -5.52
C LEU A 71 4.31 -11.60 -5.11
N VAL A 72 4.26 -10.50 -5.84
CA VAL A 72 4.82 -9.21 -5.43
C VAL A 72 3.68 -8.22 -5.22
N ILE A 73 3.59 -7.61 -4.03
CA ILE A 73 2.63 -6.55 -3.71
C ILE A 73 3.39 -5.23 -3.69
N LEU A 74 2.92 -4.27 -4.49
CA LEU A 74 3.59 -2.99 -4.72
C LEU A 74 2.82 -1.86 -4.04
N SER A 75 3.45 -1.24 -3.04
CA SER A 75 2.93 -0.12 -2.26
C SER A 75 3.46 1.20 -2.81
N HIS A 76 2.58 2.06 -3.27
CA HIS A 76 2.92 3.36 -3.87
C HIS A 76 3.37 4.40 -2.84
N GLY A 77 3.97 5.51 -3.30
CA GLY A 77 4.39 6.65 -2.49
C GLY A 77 3.24 7.56 -2.06
N PHE A 78 3.59 8.66 -1.35
CA PHE A 78 2.64 9.65 -0.87
C PHE A 78 1.91 10.36 -2.03
N GLY A 79 0.57 10.38 -1.97
CA GLY A 79 -0.27 11.18 -2.87
C GLY A 79 -0.36 10.71 -4.32
N VAL A 80 0.26 9.57 -4.64
CA VAL A 80 0.20 8.91 -5.96
C VAL A 80 -0.75 7.71 -5.93
N THR A 81 -0.73 6.82 -6.92
CA THR A 81 -1.67 5.71 -7.08
C THR A 81 -0.94 4.43 -7.51
N HIS A 82 -1.69 3.34 -7.70
CA HIS A 82 -1.22 2.08 -8.25
C HIS A 82 -0.34 2.22 -9.50
N ARG A 83 -0.49 3.32 -10.25
CA ARG A 83 0.28 3.60 -11.48
C ARG A 83 1.77 3.80 -11.23
N ASP A 84 2.13 4.27 -10.03
CA ASP A 84 3.53 4.45 -9.63
C ASP A 84 4.34 3.14 -9.66
N GLY A 85 3.66 2.02 -9.41
CA GLY A 85 4.24 0.67 -9.44
C GLY A 85 4.17 -0.06 -10.79
N GLU A 86 3.47 0.47 -11.80
CA GLU A 86 3.17 -0.29 -13.03
C GLU A 86 4.43 -0.79 -13.77
N GLY A 87 5.44 0.07 -13.92
CA GLY A 87 6.68 -0.30 -14.61
C GLY A 87 7.45 -1.43 -13.91
N TYR A 88 7.37 -1.49 -12.57
CA TYR A 88 7.96 -2.58 -11.78
C TYR A 88 7.09 -3.84 -11.87
N ALA A 89 5.76 -3.70 -11.82
CA ALA A 89 4.84 -4.82 -11.96
C ALA A 89 4.99 -5.53 -13.32
N GLU A 90 5.10 -4.78 -14.41
CA GLU A 90 5.35 -5.35 -15.73
C GLU A 90 6.67 -6.10 -15.80
N LEU A 91 7.77 -5.49 -15.27
CA LEU A 91 9.08 -6.12 -15.22
C LEU A 91 9.01 -7.48 -14.51
N LEU A 92 8.46 -7.52 -13.32
CA LEU A 92 8.41 -8.71 -12.47
C LEU A 92 7.44 -9.75 -13.03
N THR A 93 6.33 -9.33 -13.64
CA THR A 93 5.41 -10.25 -14.30
C THR A 93 6.04 -10.94 -15.50
N ARG A 94 6.90 -10.26 -16.28
CA ARG A 94 7.69 -10.89 -17.36
C ARG A 94 8.71 -11.91 -16.84
N MET A 95 9.08 -11.81 -15.54
CA MET A 95 9.95 -12.76 -14.86
C MET A 95 9.19 -13.97 -14.26
N GLY A 96 7.85 -13.99 -14.37
CA GLY A 96 7.03 -15.10 -13.91
C GLY A 96 6.30 -14.87 -12.58
N TYR A 97 6.33 -13.66 -12.03
CA TYR A 97 5.64 -13.32 -10.79
C TYR A 97 4.20 -12.86 -11.06
N LEU A 98 3.29 -13.13 -10.13
CA LEU A 98 2.09 -12.32 -9.98
C LEU A 98 2.50 -11.00 -9.35
N CYS A 99 1.96 -9.88 -9.86
CA CYS A 99 2.20 -8.57 -9.27
C CYS A 99 0.88 -7.89 -8.99
N TYR A 100 0.76 -7.27 -7.83
CA TYR A 100 -0.43 -6.54 -7.43
C TYR A 100 -0.06 -5.10 -7.08
N THR A 101 -0.57 -4.15 -7.86
CA THR A 101 -0.52 -2.71 -7.56
C THR A 101 -1.89 -2.28 -7.07
N PHE A 102 -1.96 -1.33 -6.14
CA PHE A 102 -3.22 -0.90 -5.55
C PHE A 102 -3.15 0.54 -5.09
N ASP A 103 -4.30 1.13 -4.83
CA ASP A 103 -4.42 2.45 -4.22
C ASP A 103 -4.72 2.28 -2.73
N PHE A 104 -3.94 2.92 -1.85
CA PHE A 104 -4.29 3.00 -0.44
C PHE A 104 -5.60 3.76 -0.22
N ASN A 105 -6.37 3.38 0.79
CA ASN A 105 -7.57 4.12 1.20
C ASN A 105 -7.19 5.55 1.61
N GLY A 106 -7.77 6.55 0.91
CA GLY A 106 -7.42 7.94 1.11
C GLY A 106 -5.99 8.32 0.71
N GLY A 107 -5.22 7.42 0.09
CA GLY A 107 -3.79 7.60 -0.19
C GLY A 107 -3.44 8.65 -1.24
N GLY A 108 -4.40 9.12 -2.03
CA GLY A 108 -4.16 10.12 -3.07
C GLY A 108 -5.44 10.72 -3.63
N ARG A 109 -5.32 11.85 -4.34
CA ARG A 109 -6.47 12.55 -4.95
C ARG A 109 -7.10 11.78 -6.09
N GLU A 110 -6.30 11.00 -6.82
CA GLU A 110 -6.73 10.20 -7.96
C GLU A 110 -6.94 8.74 -7.58
N SER A 111 -6.98 8.44 -6.28
CA SER A 111 -7.21 7.10 -5.78
C SER A 111 -8.60 6.61 -6.22
N LEU A 112 -8.65 5.37 -6.71
CA LEU A 112 -9.87 4.64 -7.00
C LEU A 112 -10.36 3.85 -5.77
N SER A 113 -9.60 3.86 -4.69
CA SER A 113 -9.98 3.29 -3.40
C SER A 113 -10.85 4.25 -2.60
N ALA A 114 -11.57 3.72 -1.63
CA ALA A 114 -12.41 4.50 -0.71
C ALA A 114 -11.57 5.35 0.26
N GLY A 115 -12.26 6.13 1.10
CA GLY A 115 -11.66 6.93 2.17
C GLY A 115 -11.27 8.34 1.75
N ALA A 116 -11.10 9.20 2.74
CA ALA A 116 -10.66 10.58 2.56
C ALA A 116 -9.16 10.72 2.90
N THR A 117 -8.48 11.65 2.24
CA THR A 117 -7.06 11.92 2.53
C THR A 117 -6.82 12.41 3.96
N THR A 118 -7.88 12.95 4.60
CA THR A 118 -7.86 13.36 6.01
C THR A 118 -7.89 12.17 6.99
N ASP A 119 -8.26 11.00 6.54
CA ASP A 119 -8.33 9.77 7.36
C ASP A 119 -7.13 8.85 7.14
N MET A 120 -6.27 9.18 6.18
CA MET A 120 -5.08 8.43 5.83
C MET A 120 -3.93 8.69 6.80
N SER A 121 -3.17 7.65 7.10
CA SER A 121 -1.87 7.69 7.77
C SER A 121 -1.04 6.46 7.38
N VAL A 122 0.26 6.45 7.71
CA VAL A 122 1.14 5.28 7.53
C VAL A 122 0.54 4.02 8.19
N LEU A 123 -0.12 4.16 9.34
CA LEU A 123 -0.73 3.02 10.04
C LEU A 123 -2.02 2.55 9.36
N THR A 124 -2.83 3.45 8.80
CA THR A 124 -4.00 3.03 8.01
C THR A 124 -3.58 2.36 6.70
N GLU A 125 -2.52 2.84 6.05
CA GLU A 125 -1.94 2.21 4.88
C GLU A 125 -1.33 0.83 5.20
N GLN A 126 -0.70 0.69 6.37
CA GLN A 126 -0.24 -0.62 6.85
C GLN A 126 -1.41 -1.58 7.08
N ALA A 127 -2.53 -1.09 7.62
CA ALA A 127 -3.73 -1.90 7.78
C ALA A 127 -4.35 -2.33 6.43
N ASP A 128 -4.34 -1.44 5.41
CA ASP A 128 -4.74 -1.78 4.05
C ASP A 128 -3.85 -2.88 3.47
N LEU A 129 -2.52 -2.74 3.59
CA LEU A 129 -1.57 -3.74 3.09
C LEU A 129 -1.74 -5.09 3.80
N ASN A 130 -2.01 -5.10 5.11
CA ASN A 130 -2.32 -6.31 5.86
C ASN A 130 -3.57 -7.03 5.31
N ALA A 131 -4.65 -6.29 5.07
CA ALA A 131 -5.89 -6.83 4.51
C ALA A 131 -5.67 -7.41 3.09
N ILE A 132 -4.88 -6.73 2.27
CA ILE A 132 -4.49 -7.19 0.92
C ILE A 132 -3.70 -8.51 1.01
N ILE A 133 -2.69 -8.58 1.88
CA ILE A 133 -1.90 -9.81 2.07
C ILE A 133 -2.82 -10.96 2.46
N ASP A 134 -3.71 -10.77 3.43
CA ASP A 134 -4.62 -11.80 3.92
C ASP A 134 -5.61 -12.26 2.85
N GLN A 135 -6.07 -11.37 2.00
CA GLN A 135 -6.95 -11.72 0.89
C GLN A 135 -6.21 -12.46 -0.22
N LEU A 136 -5.06 -11.93 -0.66
CA LEU A 136 -4.32 -12.51 -1.79
C LEU A 136 -3.69 -13.87 -1.45
N LYS A 137 -3.28 -14.10 -0.20
CA LYS A 137 -2.81 -15.42 0.27
C LYS A 137 -3.84 -16.55 0.07
N ARG A 138 -5.13 -16.22 0.06
CA ARG A 138 -6.22 -17.21 -0.11
C ARG A 138 -6.54 -17.53 -1.57
N ARG A 139 -5.96 -16.81 -2.52
CA ARG A 139 -6.17 -17.08 -3.94
C ARG A 139 -5.53 -18.42 -4.34
N SER A 140 -6.23 -19.17 -5.17
CA SER A 140 -5.74 -20.48 -5.66
C SER A 140 -4.53 -20.39 -6.59
N ASP A 141 -4.28 -19.20 -7.17
CA ASP A 141 -3.19 -18.92 -8.10
C ASP A 141 -1.96 -18.29 -7.44
N VAL A 142 -1.99 -18.06 -6.12
CA VAL A 142 -0.88 -17.47 -5.34
C VAL A 142 -0.14 -18.55 -4.56
N ALA A 143 1.20 -18.50 -4.56
CA ALA A 143 2.05 -19.27 -3.67
C ALA A 143 2.19 -18.51 -2.31
N PRO A 144 1.47 -18.91 -1.25
CA PRO A 144 1.25 -18.06 -0.07
C PRO A 144 2.49 -17.86 0.80
N ARG A 145 3.56 -18.65 0.60
CA ARG A 145 4.85 -18.53 1.28
C ARG A 145 5.89 -17.76 0.48
N HIS A 146 5.53 -17.26 -0.70
CA HIS A 146 6.45 -16.57 -1.62
C HIS A 146 5.85 -15.19 -1.95
N ILE A 147 5.65 -14.38 -0.90
CA ILE A 147 5.15 -13.00 -1.01
C ILE A 147 6.32 -12.06 -0.81
N THR A 148 6.59 -11.22 -1.80
CA THR A 148 7.54 -10.12 -1.73
C THR A 148 6.75 -8.82 -1.60
N LEU A 149 7.17 -7.93 -0.70
CA LEU A 149 6.68 -6.56 -0.68
C LEU A 149 7.66 -5.65 -1.42
N LEU A 150 7.16 -4.81 -2.32
CA LEU A 150 7.92 -3.74 -2.94
C LEU A 150 7.27 -2.42 -2.56
N GLY A 151 8.01 -1.56 -1.88
CA GLY A 151 7.51 -0.27 -1.43
C GLY A 151 8.32 0.90 -1.95
N LEU A 152 7.62 1.94 -2.43
CA LEU A 152 8.17 3.17 -2.97
C LEU A 152 7.95 4.29 -1.95
N SER A 153 8.99 5.03 -1.55
CA SER A 153 8.88 6.20 -0.68
C SER A 153 8.08 5.90 0.61
N GLN A 154 6.93 6.54 0.85
CA GLN A 154 6.03 6.24 1.97
C GLN A 154 5.59 4.78 1.96
N GLY A 155 5.25 4.21 0.80
CA GLY A 155 4.94 2.79 0.66
C GLY A 155 6.11 1.88 1.06
N GLY A 156 7.36 2.38 0.96
CA GLY A 156 8.55 1.72 1.49
C GLY A 156 8.55 1.63 3.01
N LEU A 157 8.20 2.72 3.71
CA LEU A 157 8.00 2.70 5.16
C LEU A 157 6.89 1.74 5.56
N VAL A 158 5.73 1.81 4.88
CA VAL A 158 4.58 0.92 5.14
C VAL A 158 4.96 -0.54 4.94
N SER A 159 5.64 -0.87 3.84
CA SER A 159 6.09 -2.24 3.54
C SER A 159 7.09 -2.75 4.56
N ALA A 160 8.02 -1.91 5.02
CA ALA A 160 9.01 -2.27 6.04
C ALA A 160 8.37 -2.54 7.40
N LEU A 161 7.44 -1.68 7.85
CA LEU A 161 6.68 -1.89 9.08
C LEU A 161 5.80 -3.16 9.00
N THR A 162 5.22 -3.42 7.84
CA THR A 162 4.41 -4.63 7.61
C THR A 162 5.28 -5.88 7.66
N ALA A 163 6.42 -5.92 6.97
CA ALA A 163 7.35 -7.05 7.02
C ALA A 163 7.87 -7.31 8.44
N ALA A 164 8.16 -6.24 9.21
CA ALA A 164 8.59 -6.34 10.60
C ALA A 164 7.50 -6.90 11.55
N SER A 165 6.21 -6.65 11.25
CA SER A 165 5.07 -7.15 12.04
C SER A 165 4.59 -8.53 11.61
N ARG A 166 4.94 -8.98 10.40
CA ARG A 166 4.52 -10.25 9.77
C ARG A 166 5.70 -10.99 9.13
N PRO A 167 6.81 -11.22 9.85
CA PRO A 167 8.04 -11.75 9.26
C PRO A 167 7.86 -13.13 8.62
N ASP A 168 6.93 -13.95 9.12
CA ASP A 168 6.68 -15.30 8.60
C ASP A 168 5.82 -15.34 7.32
N ASP A 169 5.14 -14.23 7.02
CA ASP A 169 4.31 -14.11 5.82
C ASP A 169 5.06 -13.58 4.60
N ILE A 170 6.19 -12.92 4.82
CA ILE A 170 6.94 -12.19 3.79
C ILE A 170 8.24 -12.90 3.48
N ALA A 171 8.42 -13.28 2.22
CA ALA A 171 9.61 -13.97 1.75
C ALA A 171 10.79 -13.02 1.51
N SER A 172 10.53 -11.81 0.99
CA SER A 172 11.56 -10.80 0.72
C SER A 172 10.96 -9.39 0.68
N LEU A 173 11.82 -8.37 0.76
CA LEU A 173 11.44 -6.97 0.78
C LEU A 173 12.28 -6.17 -0.19
N ILE A 174 11.66 -5.32 -1.00
CA ILE A 174 12.30 -4.37 -1.90
C ILE A 174 11.87 -2.97 -1.49
N LEU A 175 12.82 -2.12 -1.15
CA LEU A 175 12.62 -0.77 -0.68
C LEU A 175 13.27 0.21 -1.67
N ILE A 176 12.47 1.05 -2.26
CA ILE A 176 12.89 2.04 -3.25
C ILE A 176 12.73 3.42 -2.61
N TYR A 177 13.84 4.11 -2.37
CA TYR A 177 13.94 5.39 -1.64
C TYR A 177 12.97 5.48 -0.44
N PRO A 178 13.01 4.52 0.52
CA PRO A 178 12.00 4.41 1.58
C PRO A 178 12.00 5.62 2.50
N ALA A 179 10.81 6.18 2.77
CA ALA A 179 10.65 7.40 3.56
C ALA A 179 10.60 7.14 5.07
N PHE A 180 11.63 6.50 5.65
CA PHE A 180 11.72 6.26 7.11
C PHE A 180 11.82 7.55 7.93
N SER A 181 12.10 8.69 7.29
CA SER A 181 12.14 10.00 7.91
C SER A 181 10.76 10.61 8.23
N ILE A 182 9.64 10.03 7.78
CA ILE A 182 8.29 10.57 8.00
C ILE A 182 8.01 10.88 9.49
N PRO A 183 8.30 10.01 10.46
CA PRO A 183 8.06 10.32 11.87
C PRO A 183 8.91 11.49 12.39
N GLU A 184 10.18 11.57 11.96
CA GLU A 184 11.05 12.70 12.30
C GLU A 184 10.57 14.00 11.66
N MET A 185 10.18 13.96 10.38
CA MET A 185 9.60 15.08 9.68
C MET A 185 8.35 15.62 10.41
N ALA A 186 7.46 14.75 10.87
CA ALA A 186 6.28 15.15 11.64
C ALA A 186 6.68 15.90 12.92
N ARG A 187 7.63 15.35 13.70
CA ARG A 187 8.13 15.99 14.93
C ARG A 187 8.82 17.32 14.63
N LYS A 188 9.65 17.39 13.59
CA LYS A 188 10.35 18.62 13.20
C LYS A 188 9.37 19.70 12.72
N GLN A 189 8.32 19.32 12.00
CA GLN A 189 7.32 20.25 11.48
C GLN A 189 6.47 20.88 12.59
N TRP A 190 6.05 20.09 13.57
CA TRP A 190 5.10 20.55 14.58
C TRP A 190 5.72 20.87 15.94
N GLY A 191 6.90 20.34 16.24
CA GLY A 191 7.61 20.53 17.51
C GLY A 191 6.96 19.82 18.69
N GLU A 192 5.65 19.93 18.86
CA GLU A 192 4.86 19.33 19.94
C GLU A 192 3.63 18.63 19.40
N TYR A 193 3.27 17.49 20.00
CA TYR A 193 2.10 16.71 19.63
C TYR A 193 0.78 17.51 19.68
N SER A 194 0.65 18.38 20.67
CA SER A 194 -0.51 19.25 20.88
C SER A 194 -0.69 20.33 19.81
N LYS A 195 0.36 20.67 19.07
CA LYS A 195 0.36 21.68 18.02
C LYS A 195 -0.05 21.14 16.65
N ILE A 196 -0.25 19.81 16.53
CA ILE A 196 -0.70 19.21 15.29
C ILE A 196 -2.14 19.68 15.00
N PRO A 197 -2.40 20.38 13.88
CA PRO A 197 -3.73 20.87 13.55
C PRO A 197 -4.64 19.72 13.10
N GLN A 198 -5.96 19.89 13.29
CA GLN A 198 -6.94 18.89 12.82
C GLN A 198 -6.83 18.60 11.33
N VAL A 199 -6.52 19.60 10.52
CA VAL A 199 -6.29 19.48 9.08
C VAL A 199 -5.14 20.40 8.67
N ASN A 200 -4.24 19.86 7.85
CA ASN A 200 -3.14 20.58 7.21
C ASN A 200 -3.12 20.33 5.71
N THR A 201 -2.54 21.23 4.93
CA THR A 201 -2.25 20.99 3.51
C THR A 201 -0.77 20.73 3.34
N PHE A 202 -0.44 19.55 2.82
CA PHE A 202 0.92 19.13 2.54
C PHE A 202 1.03 18.72 1.07
N TRP A 203 1.93 19.35 0.32
CA TRP A 203 2.05 19.20 -1.14
C TRP A 203 0.71 19.27 -1.87
N GLY A 204 -0.12 20.24 -1.45
CA GLY A 204 -1.43 20.45 -2.03
C GLY A 204 -2.50 19.40 -1.67
N MET A 205 -2.21 18.39 -0.88
CA MET A 205 -3.17 17.39 -0.37
C MET A 205 -3.58 17.75 1.06
N ARG A 206 -4.88 17.69 1.35
CA ARG A 206 -5.39 17.89 2.71
C ARG A 206 -5.17 16.63 3.53
N LEU A 207 -4.48 16.77 4.65
CA LEU A 207 -4.21 15.71 5.61
C LEU A 207 -4.87 16.02 6.94
N GLY A 208 -5.44 15.01 7.58
CA GLY A 208 -5.91 15.13 8.96
C GLY A 208 -4.77 15.00 9.96
N GLU A 209 -5.04 15.36 11.22
CA GLU A 209 -4.09 15.21 12.32
C GLU A 209 -3.56 13.78 12.48
N LYS A 210 -4.36 12.81 12.07
CA LYS A 210 -4.04 11.39 12.12
C LYS A 210 -2.75 11.06 11.38
N TYR A 211 -2.49 11.70 10.23
CA TYR A 211 -1.28 11.48 9.44
C TYR A 211 -0.01 11.71 10.27
N TYR A 212 0.01 12.73 11.11
CA TYR A 212 1.16 13.09 11.94
C TYR A 212 1.13 12.38 13.30
N LYS A 213 -0.06 12.29 13.91
CA LYS A 213 -0.23 11.70 15.25
C LYS A 213 0.08 10.22 15.28
N ASP A 214 -0.34 9.47 14.28
CA ASP A 214 -0.12 8.02 14.20
C ASP A 214 1.38 7.65 14.12
N VAL A 215 2.19 8.52 13.48
CA VAL A 215 3.63 8.27 13.34
C VAL A 215 4.48 8.94 14.44
N TRP A 216 3.90 9.76 15.29
CA TRP A 216 4.63 10.62 16.24
C TRP A 216 5.61 9.85 17.13
N ASN A 217 5.21 8.70 17.63
CA ASN A 217 6.00 7.86 18.53
C ASN A 217 6.65 6.66 17.80
N ILE A 218 6.56 6.61 16.48
CA ILE A 218 7.17 5.52 15.72
C ILE A 218 8.66 5.83 15.52
N ASP A 219 9.51 4.88 15.90
CA ASP A 219 10.88 4.76 15.41
C ASP A 219 10.97 3.55 14.46
N PRO A 220 10.97 3.78 13.15
CA PRO A 220 11.06 2.68 12.19
C PRO A 220 12.31 1.83 12.39
N TYR A 221 13.42 2.47 12.74
CA TYR A 221 14.72 1.80 12.90
C TYR A 221 14.77 0.86 14.11
N ALA A 222 13.91 1.08 15.11
CA ALA A 222 13.80 0.18 16.27
C ALA A 222 13.07 -1.14 15.94
N VAL A 223 12.34 -1.20 14.82
CA VAL A 223 11.47 -2.34 14.52
C VAL A 223 11.80 -3.06 13.22
N ILE A 224 12.36 -2.38 12.20
CA ILE A 224 12.59 -2.98 10.87
C ILE A 224 13.52 -4.18 10.89
N GLY A 225 14.47 -4.23 11.82
CA GLY A 225 15.38 -5.37 12.02
C GLY A 225 14.70 -6.66 12.47
N ARG A 226 13.41 -6.64 12.83
CA ARG A 226 12.64 -7.86 13.12
C ARG A 226 12.42 -8.71 11.87
N PHE A 227 12.40 -8.11 10.70
CA PHE A 227 12.37 -8.85 9.44
C PHE A 227 13.78 -9.37 9.14
N GLN A 228 13.93 -10.69 9.10
CA GLN A 228 15.20 -11.38 8.91
C GLN A 228 15.38 -11.94 7.49
N GLY A 229 14.37 -11.80 6.62
CA GLY A 229 14.45 -12.21 5.22
C GLY A 229 15.35 -11.30 4.38
N PRO A 230 15.58 -11.64 3.11
CA PRO A 230 16.35 -10.82 2.18
C PRO A 230 15.69 -9.45 1.94
N VAL A 231 16.50 -8.39 1.95
CA VAL A 231 16.06 -7.00 1.70
C VAL A 231 16.93 -6.37 0.62
N LEU A 232 16.31 -5.84 -0.42
CA LEU A 232 16.96 -4.98 -1.40
C LEU A 232 16.58 -3.53 -1.10
N ILE A 233 17.56 -2.64 -0.93
CA ILE A 233 17.36 -1.20 -0.77
C ILE A 233 18.00 -0.48 -1.95
N LEU A 234 17.24 0.40 -2.61
CA LEU A 234 17.70 1.20 -3.75
C LEU A 234 17.42 2.68 -3.47
N HIS A 235 18.44 3.54 -3.53
CA HIS A 235 18.29 4.98 -3.27
C HIS A 235 19.13 5.78 -4.26
N GLY A 236 18.60 6.91 -4.73
CA GLY A 236 19.30 7.80 -5.64
C GLY A 236 20.21 8.78 -4.89
N ASP A 237 21.40 9.06 -5.42
CA ASP A 237 22.34 10.01 -4.83
C ASP A 237 21.96 11.49 -5.01
N ARG A 238 20.90 11.75 -5.82
CA ARG A 238 20.33 13.08 -6.05
C ARG A 238 18.90 13.23 -5.52
N ASP A 239 18.47 12.30 -4.68
CA ASP A 239 17.15 12.39 -4.04
C ASP A 239 17.11 13.60 -3.07
N ARG A 240 16.23 14.58 -3.40
CA ARG A 240 16.05 15.81 -2.60
C ARG A 240 14.80 15.77 -1.74
N ILE A 241 14.06 14.68 -1.75
CA ILE A 241 12.82 14.50 -0.99
C ILE A 241 13.07 13.64 0.23
N VAL A 242 13.75 12.50 0.04
CA VAL A 242 14.21 11.63 1.10
C VAL A 242 15.74 11.55 1.02
N GLU A 243 16.44 12.01 2.05
CA GLU A 243 17.89 11.97 2.08
C GLU A 243 18.40 10.52 2.00
N GLN A 244 19.45 10.28 1.23
CA GLN A 244 20.11 8.98 1.10
C GLN A 244 20.49 8.38 2.46
N SER A 245 20.90 9.21 3.42
CA SER A 245 21.28 8.83 4.80
C SER A 245 20.20 8.00 5.51
N VAL A 246 18.93 8.16 5.13
CA VAL A 246 17.80 7.37 5.62
C VAL A 246 17.96 5.90 5.25
N SER A 247 18.35 5.61 4.01
CA SER A 247 18.62 4.26 3.52
C SER A 247 19.97 3.72 4.00
N ASP A 248 21.01 4.58 4.11
CA ASP A 248 22.30 4.20 4.68
C ASP A 248 22.11 3.61 6.09
N ARG A 249 21.31 4.30 6.93
CA ARG A 249 20.99 3.82 8.27
C ARG A 249 20.17 2.52 8.25
N ALA A 250 19.16 2.41 7.40
CA ALA A 250 18.33 1.20 7.31
C ALA A 250 19.15 -0.04 6.91
N ALA A 251 20.08 0.13 5.98
CA ALA A 251 20.96 -0.94 5.52
C ALA A 251 21.84 -1.54 6.63
N THR A 252 22.19 -0.76 7.64
CA THR A 252 22.97 -1.25 8.81
C THR A 252 22.13 -2.06 9.80
N ILE A 253 20.80 -1.98 9.71
CA ILE A 253 19.89 -2.62 10.66
C ILE A 253 19.37 -3.96 10.15
N TYR A 254 19.08 -4.06 8.85
CA TYR A 254 18.67 -5.33 8.26
C TYR A 254 19.83 -6.31 8.19
N LYS A 255 19.63 -7.51 8.69
CA LYS A 255 20.67 -8.56 8.72
C LYS A 255 21.08 -9.02 7.32
N ASN A 256 20.13 -9.06 6.39
CA ASN A 256 20.30 -9.58 5.04
C ASN A 256 19.99 -8.50 3.99
N ALA A 257 20.58 -7.30 4.17
CA ALA A 257 20.41 -6.18 3.26
C ALA A 257 21.41 -6.25 2.08
N GLU A 258 20.88 -6.05 0.88
CA GLU A 258 21.62 -5.63 -0.31
C GLU A 258 21.23 -4.18 -0.57
N TYR A 259 22.20 -3.27 -0.52
CA TYR A 259 21.97 -1.84 -0.67
C TYR A 259 22.77 -1.27 -1.83
N HIS A 260 22.10 -0.54 -2.71
CA HIS A 260 22.74 0.14 -3.84
C HIS A 260 22.31 1.60 -3.90
N VAL A 261 23.32 2.47 -4.03
CA VAL A 261 23.13 3.87 -4.39
C VAL A 261 23.10 3.97 -5.91
N ILE A 262 22.09 4.63 -6.44
CA ILE A 262 21.87 4.78 -7.89
C ILE A 262 22.43 6.13 -8.34
N PRO A 263 23.55 6.14 -9.09
CA PRO A 263 24.14 7.39 -9.56
C PRO A 263 23.20 8.22 -10.42
N GLY A 264 23.05 9.50 -10.11
CA GLY A 264 22.15 10.42 -10.78
C GLY A 264 20.67 10.17 -10.50
N GLY A 265 20.33 9.23 -9.62
CA GLY A 265 18.95 8.91 -9.26
C GLY A 265 18.32 10.02 -8.39
N GLU A 266 17.16 10.49 -8.78
CA GLU A 266 16.30 11.41 -8.02
C GLU A 266 15.19 10.63 -7.31
N HIS A 267 14.33 11.32 -6.57
CA HIS A 267 13.10 10.73 -6.04
C HIS A 267 12.14 10.45 -7.20
N GLY A 268 11.84 9.15 -7.46
CA GLY A 268 11.16 8.73 -8.68
C GLY A 268 12.14 8.45 -9.82
N PHE A 269 12.65 7.23 -9.88
CA PHE A 269 13.63 6.85 -10.90
C PHE A 269 13.06 6.90 -12.32
N SER A 270 13.81 7.49 -13.23
CA SER A 270 13.50 7.58 -14.66
C SER A 270 14.74 7.33 -15.53
N GLY A 271 14.59 7.18 -16.81
CA GLY A 271 15.70 7.06 -17.76
C GLY A 271 16.70 5.96 -17.39
N GLU A 272 17.99 6.32 -17.39
CA GLU A 272 19.09 5.37 -17.10
C GLU A 272 19.04 4.86 -15.64
N ALA A 273 18.71 5.72 -14.67
CA ALA A 273 18.56 5.33 -13.28
C ALA A 273 17.50 4.23 -13.11
N PHE A 274 16.35 4.35 -13.79
CA PHE A 274 15.33 3.31 -13.78
C PHE A 274 15.80 2.00 -14.41
N GLN A 275 16.62 2.05 -15.48
CA GLN A 275 17.19 0.83 -16.06
C GLN A 275 18.17 0.13 -15.09
N GLN A 276 18.96 0.90 -14.34
CA GLN A 276 19.85 0.34 -13.31
C GLN A 276 19.03 -0.33 -12.20
N VAL A 277 18.02 0.34 -11.69
CA VAL A 277 17.09 -0.19 -10.67
C VAL A 277 16.46 -1.50 -11.14
N LYS A 278 15.99 -1.57 -12.39
CA LYS A 278 15.44 -2.81 -12.96
C LYS A 278 16.47 -3.96 -12.96
N ARG A 279 17.73 -3.69 -13.27
CA ARG A 279 18.79 -4.72 -13.25
C ARG A 279 19.03 -5.24 -11.83
N TYR A 280 19.07 -4.37 -10.82
CA TYR A 280 19.21 -4.79 -9.42
C TYR A 280 18.04 -5.64 -8.96
N ILE A 281 16.80 -5.20 -9.24
CA ILE A 281 15.60 -5.98 -8.93
C ILE A 281 15.64 -7.36 -9.60
N GLN A 282 15.99 -7.41 -10.89
CA GLN A 282 16.08 -8.68 -11.63
C GLN A 282 17.11 -9.64 -11.02
N THR A 283 18.25 -9.12 -10.59
CA THR A 283 19.31 -9.91 -9.97
C THR A 283 18.87 -10.43 -8.60
N PHE A 284 18.29 -9.57 -7.78
CA PHE A 284 17.77 -9.93 -6.46
C PHE A 284 16.69 -11.00 -6.52
N MET A 285 15.73 -10.87 -7.43
CA MET A 285 14.58 -11.76 -7.56
C MET A 285 14.89 -13.12 -8.24
N LYS A 286 16.12 -13.35 -8.73
CA LYS A 286 16.55 -14.63 -9.31
C LYS A 286 17.22 -15.57 -8.30
N ARG A 287 17.46 -15.12 -7.08
CA ARG A 287 18.04 -15.90 -5.98
C ARG A 287 16.98 -16.74 -5.29
#